data_10c1f6e401e745be33be3c018d5a92a6
#
_entry.id   10c1f6e401e745be33be3c018d5a92a6
#
_cell.length_a   1.000
_cell.length_b   1.000
_cell.length_c   1.000
_cell.angle_alpha   90.00
_cell.angle_beta   90.00
_cell.angle_gamma   90.00
#
_symmetry.space_group_name_H-M   'P 1'
#
loop_
_entity.id
_entity.type
_entity.pdbx_description
1 polymer ?
#
loop_
_entity_poly.entity_id
_entity_poly.type
_entity_poly.pdbx_seq_one_letter_code
_entity_poly.pdbx_strand_id
1 'polypeptide(L)'
;PFTAEDFRYWWEDVANNAKLSPAGPPRLMLSDGEAPSFEMLDETTVRYTWPKANPFFLPRLAGASPLFIYRPAHYLKRYHGNYADAGKLKKLLRKKRTRSWASLHNRFDNMYRFDNPELPTLQPWVNRTRPPATRFIGERNPYYHRVDEKGRQLPYIDKLIMAVSDGKLIAAKAGTGEVDLQARSLAFNNLTFLRENEKDGKFETYLWRIAKGAHVALFPNLNVDDPVWSKMMRDVRFRRALSLGVDREAINESLFFGLALMGNNTMLPDSPLFREEYQKQWAEYDPDMANEILDEMGLTKYNDDDIRLLPDGRPMEIIIETAGEDTEQTDVLELVAEAWAEIGIKLYIKPSQREVFRNRVFSGQAQMSIWSGLENGVATAETSPEELAPTAQQQLMWPKWGQYYDTSGKSGEAPDLPEAQELAALAKEWMTASKPGRRAEIWHRMLAIHADQIYSIGIIAGVQQPIVVKHGVKNVPKEGIYNWDPGAHFGIYRPDTFWLDR
;
A
#
# COMPACT_ATOMS: atom_id res chain seq x y z
N PRO A 1 -23.34 11.46 20.80
CA PRO A 1 -22.03 11.87 21.29
C PRO A 1 -21.02 10.74 21.07
N PHE A 2 -19.75 11.08 20.97
CA PHE A 2 -18.63 10.14 20.98
C PHE A 2 -18.21 9.95 22.44
N THR A 3 -18.21 8.71 22.93
CA THR A 3 -18.00 8.39 24.34
C THR A 3 -17.17 7.11 24.51
N ALA A 4 -16.82 6.76 25.74
CA ALA A 4 -16.16 5.51 26.09
C ALA A 4 -16.92 4.27 25.64
N GLU A 5 -18.26 4.35 25.46
CA GLU A 5 -19.10 3.28 24.92
C GLU A 5 -18.73 2.91 23.47
N ASP A 6 -18.23 3.85 22.65
CA ASP A 6 -17.80 3.58 21.28
C ASP A 6 -16.53 2.71 21.24
N PHE A 7 -15.66 2.84 22.25
CA PHE A 7 -14.49 1.99 22.48
C PHE A 7 -14.86 0.62 23.02
N ARG A 8 -15.75 0.58 24.05
CA ARG A 8 -16.24 -0.68 24.60
C ARG A 8 -16.92 -1.52 23.52
N TYR A 9 -17.81 -0.91 22.74
CA TYR A 9 -18.52 -1.57 21.66
C TYR A 9 -17.54 -2.15 20.62
N TRP A 10 -16.51 -1.37 20.24
CA TRP A 10 -15.50 -1.90 19.33
C TRP A 10 -14.77 -3.10 19.93
N TRP A 11 -14.31 -2.99 21.17
CA TRP A 11 -13.50 -4.04 21.78
C TRP A 11 -14.30 -5.31 22.06
N GLU A 12 -15.42 -5.19 22.74
CA GLU A 12 -16.20 -6.35 23.18
C GLU A 12 -17.10 -6.92 22.08
N ASP A 13 -17.81 -6.05 21.34
CA ASP A 13 -18.86 -6.47 20.41
C ASP A 13 -18.37 -6.62 18.97
N VAL A 14 -17.22 -6.07 18.60
CA VAL A 14 -16.66 -6.16 17.24
C VAL A 14 -15.36 -6.95 17.22
N ALA A 15 -14.30 -6.48 17.89
CA ALA A 15 -12.97 -7.09 17.81
C ALA A 15 -12.91 -8.49 18.44
N ASN A 16 -13.61 -8.71 19.55
CA ASN A 16 -13.70 -10.02 20.22
C ASN A 16 -14.95 -10.84 19.83
N ASN A 17 -15.70 -10.41 18.82
CA ASN A 17 -16.88 -11.15 18.35
C ASN A 17 -16.50 -12.12 17.22
N ALA A 18 -16.61 -13.42 17.44
CA ALA A 18 -16.22 -14.45 16.48
C ALA A 18 -16.97 -14.38 15.12
N LYS A 19 -18.15 -13.74 15.04
CA LYS A 19 -18.87 -13.56 13.77
C LYS A 19 -18.41 -12.33 12.99
N LEU A 20 -17.95 -11.28 13.68
CA LEU A 20 -17.44 -10.03 13.07
C LEU A 20 -15.93 -10.10 12.82
N SER A 21 -15.21 -10.72 13.75
CA SER A 21 -13.75 -10.88 13.73
C SER A 21 -13.38 -12.36 13.95
N PRO A 22 -13.53 -13.24 12.95
CA PRO A 22 -13.26 -14.67 13.11
C PRO A 22 -11.81 -15.01 13.50
N ALA A 23 -10.87 -14.15 13.15
CA ALA A 23 -9.44 -14.27 13.51
C ALA A 23 -9.14 -13.77 14.94
N GLY A 24 -10.12 -13.17 15.62
CA GLY A 24 -9.96 -12.50 16.90
C GLY A 24 -9.61 -10.99 16.73
N PRO A 25 -9.17 -10.34 17.82
CA PRO A 25 -8.79 -8.94 17.78
C PRO A 25 -7.57 -8.70 16.86
N PRO A 26 -7.42 -7.49 16.31
CA PRO A 26 -6.26 -7.17 15.47
C PRO A 26 -4.94 -7.47 16.19
N ARG A 27 -3.99 -8.04 15.46
CA ARG A 27 -2.66 -8.40 16.01
C ARG A 27 -1.94 -7.21 16.67
N LEU A 28 -2.16 -6.00 16.16
CA LEU A 28 -1.62 -4.77 16.72
C LEU A 28 -2.09 -4.48 18.16
N MET A 29 -3.19 -5.10 18.58
CA MET A 29 -3.65 -5.08 19.97
C MET A 29 -2.95 -6.12 20.85
N LEU A 30 -2.26 -7.10 20.25
CA LEU A 30 -1.62 -8.16 21.00
C LEU A 30 -0.18 -7.79 21.36
N SER A 31 0.25 -8.13 22.58
CA SER A 31 1.64 -8.10 23.00
C SER A 31 2.09 -9.53 23.31
N ASP A 32 3.07 -10.05 22.57
CA ASP A 32 3.51 -11.45 22.63
C ASP A 32 2.36 -12.48 22.51
N GLY A 33 1.39 -12.15 21.65
CA GLY A 33 0.22 -13.00 21.41
C GLY A 33 -0.92 -12.82 22.42
N GLU A 34 -0.74 -12.04 23.48
CA GLU A 34 -1.74 -11.81 24.52
C GLU A 34 -2.50 -10.50 24.31
N ALA A 35 -3.83 -10.57 24.43
CA ALA A 35 -4.71 -9.42 24.31
C ALA A 35 -4.68 -8.56 25.59
N PRO A 36 -4.94 -7.24 25.50
CA PRO A 36 -5.10 -6.42 26.69
C PRO A 36 -6.42 -6.71 27.42
N SER A 37 -6.47 -6.45 28.71
CA SER A 37 -7.71 -6.19 29.40
C SER A 37 -8.24 -4.80 29.04
N PHE A 38 -9.57 -4.66 28.99
CA PHE A 38 -10.25 -3.40 28.70
C PHE A 38 -11.17 -3.02 29.86
N GLU A 39 -11.11 -1.76 30.26
CA GLU A 39 -11.97 -1.19 31.29
C GLU A 39 -12.54 0.15 30.82
N MET A 40 -13.83 0.35 30.97
CA MET A 40 -14.47 1.65 30.87
C MET A 40 -14.57 2.25 32.28
N LEU A 41 -13.75 3.27 32.56
CA LEU A 41 -13.68 3.86 33.90
C LEU A 41 -14.84 4.86 34.17
N ASP A 42 -15.20 5.62 33.11
CA ASP A 42 -16.33 6.56 33.09
C ASP A 42 -16.79 6.81 31.64
N GLU A 43 -17.65 7.76 31.39
CA GLU A 43 -18.20 8.08 30.07
C GLU A 43 -17.14 8.59 29.05
N THR A 44 -16.00 9.05 29.53
CA THR A 44 -14.96 9.69 28.71
C THR A 44 -13.60 9.01 28.83
N THR A 45 -13.45 8.03 29.72
CA THR A 45 -12.17 7.40 30.06
C THR A 45 -12.22 5.90 29.84
N VAL A 46 -11.26 5.40 29.05
CA VAL A 46 -11.04 3.96 28.85
C VAL A 46 -9.60 3.60 29.21
N ARG A 47 -9.40 2.36 29.64
CA ARG A 47 -8.09 1.79 29.98
C ARG A 47 -7.87 0.49 29.23
N TYR A 48 -6.71 0.38 28.55
CA TYR A 48 -6.18 -0.88 28.04
C TYR A 48 -4.94 -1.24 28.86
N THR A 49 -4.89 -2.47 29.37
CA THR A 49 -3.75 -2.96 30.16
C THR A 49 -3.23 -4.26 29.58
N TRP A 50 -1.96 -4.26 29.15
CA TRP A 50 -1.30 -5.44 28.65
C TRP A 50 -0.48 -6.12 29.75
N PRO A 51 -0.38 -7.46 29.76
CA PRO A 51 0.49 -8.20 30.70
C PRO A 51 1.98 -7.95 30.40
N LYS A 52 2.32 -7.64 29.15
CA LYS A 52 3.67 -7.24 28.71
C LYS A 52 3.59 -5.88 27.99
N ALA A 53 4.71 -5.14 28.01
CA ALA A 53 4.77 -3.84 27.35
C ALA A 53 4.36 -3.95 25.86
N ASN A 54 3.54 -2.99 25.39
CA ASN A 54 3.19 -2.80 23.98
C ASN A 54 3.65 -1.39 23.55
N PRO A 55 4.94 -1.17 23.26
CA PRO A 55 5.50 0.16 22.97
C PRO A 55 4.98 0.73 21.65
N PHE A 56 4.41 -0.10 20.78
CA PHE A 56 3.97 0.30 19.44
C PHE A 56 2.48 0.65 19.36
N PHE A 57 1.73 0.45 20.42
CA PHE A 57 0.29 0.72 20.42
C PHE A 57 -0.04 2.17 20.02
N LEU A 58 0.57 3.16 20.67
CA LEU A 58 0.33 4.58 20.36
C LEU A 58 0.83 4.97 18.96
N PRO A 59 2.06 4.60 18.52
CA PRO A 59 2.49 4.84 17.14
C PRO A 59 1.53 4.26 16.08
N ARG A 60 0.96 3.09 16.33
CA ARG A 60 -0.01 2.45 15.41
C ARG A 60 -1.36 3.17 15.33
N LEU A 61 -1.74 3.95 16.35
CA LEU A 61 -2.92 4.80 16.29
C LEU A 61 -2.70 6.08 15.46
N ALA A 62 -1.44 6.46 15.22
CA ALA A 62 -1.05 7.71 14.57
C ALA A 62 -0.57 7.53 13.10
N GLY A 63 -0.48 6.31 12.60
CA GLY A 63 0.00 6.02 11.24
C GLY A 63 -0.99 6.40 10.14
N ALA A 64 -0.58 6.25 8.88
CA ALA A 64 -1.41 6.50 7.70
C ALA A 64 -2.63 5.57 7.62
N SER A 65 -2.49 4.34 8.13
CA SER A 65 -3.57 3.38 8.33
C SER A 65 -3.79 3.14 9.83
N PRO A 66 -4.38 4.09 10.56
CA PRO A 66 -4.50 3.98 12.00
C PRO A 66 -5.42 2.83 12.40
N LEU A 67 -5.08 2.17 13.49
CA LEU A 67 -5.99 1.23 14.13
C LEU A 67 -7.12 2.00 14.80
N PHE A 68 -8.30 2.00 14.18
CA PHE A 68 -9.48 2.62 14.77
C PHE A 68 -10.04 1.73 15.89
N ILE A 69 -9.71 2.08 17.15
CA ILE A 69 -10.13 1.35 18.35
C ILE A 69 -11.51 1.76 18.89
N TYR A 70 -12.33 2.34 18.05
CA TYR A 70 -13.70 2.76 18.36
C TYR A 70 -14.63 2.55 17.16
N ARG A 71 -15.92 2.46 17.44
CA ARG A 71 -16.98 2.40 16.42
C ARG A 71 -18.21 3.14 16.92
N PRO A 72 -19.00 3.81 16.05
CA PRO A 72 -20.20 4.52 16.46
C PRO A 72 -21.29 3.55 16.95
N ALA A 73 -21.24 3.19 18.23
CA ALA A 73 -22.07 2.19 18.88
C ALA A 73 -23.58 2.46 18.68
N HIS A 74 -24.01 3.72 18.86
CA HIS A 74 -25.40 4.15 18.69
C HIS A 74 -25.93 3.93 17.26
N TYR A 75 -25.05 3.92 16.26
CA TYR A 75 -25.40 3.64 14.88
C TYR A 75 -25.35 2.15 14.55
N LEU A 76 -24.28 1.46 14.93
CA LEU A 76 -24.00 0.09 14.51
C LEU A 76 -24.78 -0.98 15.29
N LYS A 77 -25.19 -0.71 16.53
CA LYS A 77 -26.06 -1.60 17.31
C LYS A 77 -27.35 -1.97 16.57
N ARG A 78 -27.84 -1.10 15.70
CA ARG A 78 -29.02 -1.37 14.86
C ARG A 78 -28.83 -2.53 13.87
N TYR A 79 -27.60 -2.91 13.58
CA TYR A 79 -27.21 -3.97 12.64
C TYR A 79 -26.56 -5.17 13.34
N HIS A 80 -26.36 -5.10 14.66
CA HIS A 80 -25.68 -6.11 15.44
C HIS A 80 -26.66 -7.14 16.00
N GLY A 81 -26.33 -8.43 15.88
CA GLY A 81 -27.24 -9.53 16.24
C GLY A 81 -27.67 -9.57 17.71
N ASN A 82 -26.85 -9.02 18.63
CA ASN A 82 -27.13 -9.00 20.06
C ASN A 82 -28.03 -7.81 20.49
N TYR A 83 -28.13 -6.76 19.66
CA TYR A 83 -28.81 -5.52 20.02
C TYR A 83 -30.03 -5.21 19.16
N ALA A 84 -29.99 -5.61 17.90
CA ALA A 84 -31.06 -5.30 16.97
C ALA A 84 -32.28 -6.21 17.20
N ASP A 85 -33.49 -5.67 17.00
CA ASP A 85 -34.70 -6.46 16.93
C ASP A 85 -34.60 -7.50 15.80
N ALA A 86 -34.79 -8.78 16.14
CA ALA A 86 -34.59 -9.89 15.21
C ALA A 86 -35.51 -9.82 13.96
N GLY A 87 -36.74 -9.35 14.12
CA GLY A 87 -37.72 -9.20 13.03
C GLY A 87 -37.34 -8.08 12.09
N LYS A 88 -36.91 -6.93 12.61
CA LYS A 88 -36.42 -5.78 11.84
C LYS A 88 -35.13 -6.15 11.11
N LEU A 89 -34.22 -6.83 11.80
CA LEU A 89 -32.94 -7.27 11.23
C LEU A 89 -33.16 -8.24 10.07
N LYS A 90 -34.06 -9.23 10.22
CA LYS A 90 -34.41 -10.17 9.15
C LYS A 90 -35.00 -9.49 7.91
N LYS A 91 -35.88 -8.50 8.11
CA LYS A 91 -36.43 -7.68 7.01
C LYS A 91 -35.34 -6.88 6.30
N LEU A 92 -34.40 -6.31 7.07
CA LEU A 92 -33.31 -5.52 6.55
C LEU A 92 -32.32 -6.38 5.74
N LEU A 93 -31.98 -7.57 6.21
CA LEU A 93 -31.12 -8.52 5.47
C LEU A 93 -31.71 -8.87 4.10
N ARG A 94 -33.03 -9.13 4.03
CA ARG A 94 -33.72 -9.37 2.76
C ARG A 94 -33.66 -8.15 1.83
N LYS A 95 -33.97 -6.95 2.36
CA LYS A 95 -33.93 -5.68 1.61
C LYS A 95 -32.55 -5.38 1.05
N LYS A 96 -31.49 -5.64 1.85
CA LYS A 96 -30.10 -5.35 1.48
C LYS A 96 -29.41 -6.53 0.76
N ARG A 97 -30.13 -7.64 0.53
CA ARG A 97 -29.63 -8.88 -0.11
C ARG A 97 -28.32 -9.37 0.54
N THR A 98 -28.30 -9.39 1.88
CA THR A 98 -27.12 -9.77 2.65
C THR A 98 -27.37 -11.09 3.36
N ARG A 99 -26.37 -11.98 3.38
CA ARG A 99 -26.51 -13.38 3.89
C ARG A 99 -26.61 -13.44 5.42
N SER A 100 -25.94 -12.55 6.12
CA SER A 100 -25.89 -12.56 7.58
C SER A 100 -25.87 -11.15 8.16
N TRP A 101 -26.21 -11.03 9.45
CA TRP A 101 -26.13 -9.77 10.15
C TRP A 101 -24.66 -9.28 10.26
N ALA A 102 -23.70 -10.19 10.41
CA ALA A 102 -22.29 -9.84 10.48
C ALA A 102 -21.81 -9.21 9.15
N SER A 103 -22.16 -9.81 8.01
CA SER A 103 -21.85 -9.21 6.70
C SER A 103 -22.53 -7.85 6.51
N LEU A 104 -23.75 -7.68 7.03
CA LEU A 104 -24.45 -6.39 6.98
C LEU A 104 -23.78 -5.34 7.87
N HIS A 105 -23.42 -5.72 9.11
CA HIS A 105 -22.71 -4.88 10.04
C HIS A 105 -21.37 -4.40 9.45
N ASN A 106 -20.53 -5.32 8.99
CA ASN A 106 -19.24 -4.99 8.38
C ASN A 106 -19.38 -4.08 7.15
N ARG A 107 -20.44 -4.27 6.35
CA ARG A 107 -20.74 -3.36 5.24
C ARG A 107 -21.03 -1.93 5.72
N PHE A 108 -21.83 -1.78 6.78
CA PHE A 108 -22.18 -0.46 7.31
C PHE A 108 -21.12 0.17 8.21
N ASP A 109 -20.19 -0.64 8.75
CA ASP A 109 -19.03 -0.19 9.49
C ASP A 109 -17.89 0.32 8.59
N ASN A 110 -17.88 -0.02 7.31
CA ASN A 110 -16.79 0.32 6.41
C ASN A 110 -16.80 1.82 6.04
N MET A 111 -15.90 2.58 6.66
CA MET A 111 -15.74 4.02 6.45
C MET A 111 -15.17 4.42 5.07
N TYR A 112 -14.58 3.46 4.35
CA TYR A 112 -14.05 3.68 3.00
C TYR A 112 -15.10 3.52 1.89
N ARG A 113 -16.33 3.15 2.24
CA ARG A 113 -17.42 2.99 1.28
C ARG A 113 -18.29 4.24 1.20
N PHE A 114 -18.60 4.66 -0.02
CA PHE A 114 -19.49 5.80 -0.27
C PHE A 114 -20.99 5.45 -0.21
N ASP A 115 -21.35 4.17 -0.11
CA ASP A 115 -22.75 3.74 -0.14
C ASP A 115 -23.47 3.85 1.23
N ASN A 116 -22.79 4.37 2.26
CA ASN A 116 -23.32 4.58 3.59
C ASN A 116 -23.05 6.01 4.13
N PRO A 117 -23.65 7.07 3.54
CA PRO A 117 -23.44 8.45 3.99
C PRO A 117 -24.04 8.76 5.36
N GLU A 118 -24.76 7.81 5.97
CA GLU A 118 -25.33 7.95 7.32
C GLU A 118 -24.39 7.48 8.44
N LEU A 119 -23.25 6.86 8.07
CA LEU A 119 -22.25 6.44 9.06
C LEU A 119 -21.69 7.69 9.78
N PRO A 120 -21.83 7.78 11.10
CA PRO A 120 -21.23 8.88 11.87
C PRO A 120 -19.70 8.86 11.74
N THR A 121 -19.11 10.02 11.63
CA THR A 121 -17.66 10.18 11.43
C THR A 121 -17.10 11.33 12.25
N LEU A 122 -15.84 11.19 12.67
CA LEU A 122 -15.02 12.25 13.26
C LEU A 122 -14.18 13.00 12.20
N GLN A 123 -14.38 12.72 10.91
CA GLN A 123 -13.68 13.39 9.82
C GLN A 123 -14.16 14.83 9.62
N PRO A 124 -13.32 15.70 9.02
CA PRO A 124 -13.67 17.11 8.83
C PRO A 124 -14.82 17.33 7.84
N TRP A 125 -15.03 16.44 6.88
CA TRP A 125 -16.15 16.48 5.94
C TRP A 125 -16.96 15.20 5.98
N VAL A 126 -18.27 15.35 5.82
CA VAL A 126 -19.25 14.26 5.79
C VAL A 126 -19.73 14.07 4.35
N ASN A 127 -19.59 12.86 3.80
CA ASN A 127 -20.14 12.56 2.49
C ASN A 127 -21.67 12.67 2.49
N ARG A 128 -22.24 13.40 1.52
CA ARG A 128 -23.70 13.55 1.32
C ARG A 128 -24.21 12.86 0.06
N THR A 129 -23.33 12.35 -0.76
CA THR A 129 -23.71 11.75 -2.03
C THR A 129 -23.80 10.23 -1.93
N ARG A 130 -24.87 9.65 -2.49
CA ARG A 130 -25.06 8.20 -2.58
C ARG A 130 -24.79 7.70 -4.00
N PRO A 131 -24.16 6.52 -4.17
CA PRO A 131 -24.04 5.87 -5.47
C PRO A 131 -25.42 5.48 -6.05
N PRO A 132 -25.54 5.41 -7.40
CA PRO A 132 -24.50 5.71 -8.40
C PRO A 132 -24.29 7.21 -8.59
N ALA A 133 -23.04 7.66 -8.60
CA ALA A 133 -22.68 9.05 -8.84
C ALA A 133 -21.25 9.14 -9.39
N THR A 134 -21.01 10.11 -10.25
CA THR A 134 -19.67 10.47 -10.76
C THR A 134 -19.10 11.70 -10.06
N ARG A 135 -19.88 12.33 -9.18
CA ARG A 135 -19.49 13.50 -8.39
C ARG A 135 -19.94 13.31 -6.95
N PHE A 136 -19.02 13.32 -6.03
CA PHE A 136 -19.26 13.18 -4.59
C PHE A 136 -19.05 14.52 -3.89
N ILE A 137 -19.94 14.83 -2.96
CA ILE A 137 -19.92 16.08 -2.18
C ILE A 137 -19.73 15.72 -0.71
N GLY A 138 -18.63 16.20 -0.13
CA GLY A 138 -18.41 16.26 1.30
C GLY A 138 -18.78 17.63 1.82
N GLU A 139 -19.62 17.69 2.85
CA GLU A 139 -19.96 18.92 3.54
C GLU A 139 -19.22 19.00 4.87
N ARG A 140 -18.85 20.22 5.28
CA ARG A 140 -18.23 20.49 6.56
C ARG A 140 -18.98 19.82 7.70
N ASN A 141 -18.24 19.11 8.55
CA ASN A 141 -18.78 18.47 9.75
C ASN A 141 -18.95 19.52 10.85
N PRO A 142 -20.18 19.87 11.27
CA PRO A 142 -20.40 20.88 12.30
C PRO A 142 -19.96 20.42 13.70
N TYR A 143 -19.68 19.13 13.86
CA TYR A 143 -19.19 18.52 15.11
C TYR A 143 -17.72 18.16 15.06
N TYR A 144 -16.97 18.68 14.08
CA TYR A 144 -15.54 18.40 13.98
C TYR A 144 -14.82 18.99 15.20
N HIS A 145 -13.97 18.19 15.82
CA HIS A 145 -13.40 18.46 17.15
C HIS A 145 -12.20 19.42 17.16
N ARG A 146 -11.62 19.71 15.99
CA ARG A 146 -10.44 20.56 15.90
C ARG A 146 -10.82 22.03 15.74
N VAL A 147 -10.00 22.87 16.39
CA VAL A 147 -10.05 24.34 16.27
C VAL A 147 -8.68 24.87 15.89
N ASP A 148 -8.63 26.06 15.31
CA ASP A 148 -7.40 26.80 15.11
C ASP A 148 -6.92 27.51 16.38
N GLU A 149 -5.78 28.22 16.28
CA GLU A 149 -5.18 28.99 17.39
C GLU A 149 -6.10 30.12 17.93
N LYS A 150 -7.09 30.55 17.14
CA LYS A 150 -8.07 31.56 17.52
C LYS A 150 -9.40 30.98 18.02
N GLY A 151 -9.44 29.65 18.19
CA GLY A 151 -10.65 28.92 18.61
C GLY A 151 -11.71 28.77 17.51
N ARG A 152 -11.41 29.06 16.25
CA ARG A 152 -12.36 28.86 15.14
C ARG A 152 -12.37 27.39 14.74
N GLN A 153 -13.57 26.84 14.60
CA GLN A 153 -13.74 25.43 14.23
C GLN A 153 -13.29 25.17 12.79
N LEU A 154 -12.49 24.12 12.61
CA LEU A 154 -12.10 23.58 11.31
C LEU A 154 -13.18 22.60 10.78
N PRO A 155 -13.16 22.24 9.47
CA PRO A 155 -12.31 22.77 8.42
C PRO A 155 -12.74 24.17 7.95
N TYR A 156 -11.86 24.91 7.29
CA TYR A 156 -12.22 26.22 6.73
C TYR A 156 -13.06 26.12 5.45
N ILE A 157 -12.87 25.03 4.68
CA ILE A 157 -13.58 24.79 3.42
C ILE A 157 -14.92 24.11 3.73
N ASP A 158 -16.03 24.72 3.31
CA ASP A 158 -17.38 24.22 3.58
C ASP A 158 -17.76 22.99 2.73
N LYS A 159 -17.26 22.91 1.50
CA LYS A 159 -17.59 21.82 0.56
C LYS A 159 -16.35 21.28 -0.13
N LEU A 160 -16.19 19.97 -0.07
CA LEU A 160 -15.23 19.21 -0.83
C LEU A 160 -15.97 18.48 -1.95
N ILE A 161 -15.56 18.72 -3.21
CA ILE A 161 -16.17 18.09 -4.38
C ILE A 161 -15.14 17.19 -5.04
N MET A 162 -15.46 15.89 -5.13
CA MET A 162 -14.64 14.90 -5.80
C MET A 162 -15.37 14.38 -7.04
N ALA A 163 -14.77 14.56 -8.22
CA ALA A 163 -15.26 13.98 -9.46
C ALA A 163 -14.53 12.67 -9.75
N VAL A 164 -15.29 11.64 -10.13
CA VAL A 164 -14.74 10.39 -10.64
C VAL A 164 -14.49 10.55 -12.14
N SER A 165 -13.29 10.28 -12.56
CA SER A 165 -12.86 10.35 -13.95
C SER A 165 -11.92 9.20 -14.28
N ASP A 166 -11.78 8.89 -15.56
CA ASP A 166 -10.70 8.01 -16.03
C ASP A 166 -9.34 8.64 -15.71
N GLY A 167 -8.38 7.82 -15.25
CA GLY A 167 -7.04 8.28 -14.86
C GLY A 167 -6.33 9.07 -15.97
N LYS A 168 -6.49 8.63 -17.23
CA LYS A 168 -5.89 9.28 -18.41
C LYS A 168 -6.41 10.70 -18.68
N LEU A 169 -7.59 11.07 -18.16
CA LEU A 169 -8.18 12.40 -18.33
C LEU A 169 -7.79 13.36 -17.21
N ILE A 170 -7.20 12.88 -16.11
CA ILE A 170 -6.96 13.71 -14.92
C ILE A 170 -5.94 14.81 -15.19
N ALA A 171 -4.84 14.50 -15.89
CA ALA A 171 -3.84 15.51 -16.25
C ALA A 171 -4.44 16.64 -17.11
N ALA A 172 -5.26 16.29 -18.13
CA ALA A 172 -5.95 17.25 -18.98
C ALA A 172 -6.90 18.15 -18.17
N LYS A 173 -7.70 17.57 -17.26
CA LYS A 173 -8.62 18.32 -16.39
C LYS A 173 -7.87 19.24 -15.43
N ALA A 174 -6.73 18.81 -14.91
CA ALA A 174 -5.87 19.63 -14.07
C ALA A 174 -5.28 20.82 -14.89
N GLY A 175 -4.73 20.55 -16.07
CA GLY A 175 -4.16 21.56 -16.95
C GLY A 175 -5.17 22.63 -17.42
N THR A 176 -6.44 22.25 -17.64
CA THR A 176 -7.51 23.23 -17.95
C THR A 176 -8.00 24.02 -16.73
N GLY A 177 -7.47 23.80 -15.53
CA GLY A 177 -7.87 24.50 -14.32
C GLY A 177 -9.24 24.09 -13.75
N GLU A 178 -9.75 22.91 -14.12
CA GLU A 178 -11.01 22.38 -13.57
C GLU A 178 -10.90 21.95 -12.10
N VAL A 179 -9.68 21.80 -11.56
CA VAL A 179 -9.42 21.33 -10.20
C VAL A 179 -8.81 22.43 -9.34
N ASP A 180 -9.09 22.42 -8.04
CA ASP A 180 -8.47 23.33 -7.07
C ASP A 180 -7.22 22.72 -6.45
N LEU A 181 -7.21 21.41 -6.22
CA LEU A 181 -6.10 20.64 -5.69
C LEU A 181 -6.10 19.25 -6.32
N GLN A 182 -5.03 18.85 -6.97
CA GLN A 182 -4.87 17.53 -7.58
C GLN A 182 -3.45 17.01 -7.43
N ALA A 183 -3.33 15.72 -7.09
CA ALA A 183 -2.07 14.98 -7.12
C ALA A 183 -2.28 13.57 -7.70
N ARG A 184 -3.28 12.84 -7.18
CA ARG A 184 -3.52 11.45 -7.59
C ARG A 184 -3.77 11.34 -9.09
N SER A 185 -3.14 10.34 -9.72
CA SER A 185 -3.18 10.12 -11.17
C SER A 185 -2.57 11.26 -11.99
N LEU A 186 -1.69 12.07 -11.38
CA LEU A 186 -0.70 12.86 -12.08
C LEU A 186 0.62 12.10 -12.01
N ALA A 187 1.26 11.86 -13.14
CA ALA A 187 2.57 11.23 -13.25
C ALA A 187 3.64 12.28 -13.55
N PHE A 188 4.92 11.94 -13.34
CA PHE A 188 6.03 12.85 -13.56
C PHE A 188 6.13 13.30 -15.02
N ASN A 189 5.82 12.44 -15.98
CA ASN A 189 5.76 12.76 -17.40
C ASN A 189 4.71 13.83 -17.78
N ASN A 190 3.73 14.09 -16.90
CA ASN A 190 2.77 15.18 -17.12
C ASN A 190 3.35 16.57 -16.79
N LEU A 191 4.55 16.66 -16.23
CA LEU A 191 5.10 17.92 -15.69
C LEU A 191 5.20 19.02 -16.74
N THR A 192 5.75 18.73 -17.92
CA THR A 192 5.88 19.72 -19.01
C THR A 192 4.52 20.30 -19.40
N PHE A 193 3.55 19.42 -19.65
CA PHE A 193 2.18 19.82 -19.97
C PHE A 193 1.54 20.69 -18.87
N LEU A 194 1.71 20.31 -17.60
CA LEU A 194 1.16 21.09 -16.48
C LEU A 194 1.82 22.47 -16.39
N ARG A 195 3.15 22.55 -16.51
CA ARG A 195 3.91 23.82 -16.47
C ARG A 195 3.50 24.80 -17.59
N GLU A 196 3.31 24.31 -18.80
CA GLU A 196 2.86 25.11 -19.93
C GLU A 196 1.46 25.70 -19.72
N ASN A 197 0.60 25.01 -18.98
CA ASN A 197 -0.78 25.41 -18.76
C ASN A 197 -1.03 26.19 -17.43
N GLU A 198 -0.01 26.41 -16.59
CA GLU A 198 -0.16 27.10 -15.30
C GLU A 198 -0.83 28.47 -15.39
N LYS A 199 -0.45 29.26 -16.38
CA LYS A 199 -0.97 30.62 -16.55
C LYS A 199 -2.45 30.62 -16.91
N ASP A 200 -2.85 29.81 -17.88
CA ASP A 200 -4.21 29.78 -18.40
C ASP A 200 -5.15 29.07 -17.43
N GLY A 201 -4.69 27.98 -16.80
CA GLY A 201 -5.42 27.23 -15.78
C GLY A 201 -5.45 27.91 -14.42
N LYS A 202 -4.65 28.99 -14.21
CA LYS A 202 -4.53 29.76 -12.95
C LYS A 202 -4.15 28.88 -11.76
N PHE A 203 -3.10 28.07 -11.90
CA PHE A 203 -2.57 27.21 -10.85
C PHE A 203 -1.04 27.25 -10.83
N GLU A 204 -0.43 26.69 -9.80
CA GLU A 204 1.00 26.37 -9.70
C GLU A 204 1.15 24.86 -9.59
N THR A 205 2.21 24.30 -10.18
CA THR A 205 2.57 22.88 -10.04
C THR A 205 3.73 22.77 -9.04
N TYR A 206 3.47 22.19 -7.87
CA TYR A 206 4.50 21.84 -6.90
C TYR A 206 5.06 20.45 -7.23
N LEU A 207 6.28 20.18 -6.79
CA LEU A 207 6.89 18.86 -6.89
C LEU A 207 7.16 18.35 -5.48
N TRP A 208 6.42 17.29 -5.09
CA TRP A 208 6.61 16.62 -3.81
C TRP A 208 7.30 15.28 -4.02
N ARG A 209 8.15 14.89 -3.07
CA ARG A 209 8.85 13.60 -3.15
C ARG A 209 7.91 12.43 -2.94
N ILE A 210 8.07 11.39 -3.74
CA ILE A 210 7.52 10.07 -3.47
C ILE A 210 8.53 9.33 -2.60
N ALA A 211 8.14 8.97 -1.38
CA ALA A 211 9.04 8.37 -0.39
C ALA A 211 8.97 6.83 -0.38
N LYS A 212 8.70 6.20 -1.52
CA LYS A 212 8.71 4.73 -1.67
C LYS A 212 10.13 4.21 -1.89
N GLY A 213 10.42 3.01 -1.39
CA GLY A 213 11.70 2.36 -1.61
C GLY A 213 12.00 2.06 -3.08
N ALA A 214 10.95 1.83 -3.88
CA ALA A 214 10.98 1.92 -5.33
C ALA A 214 9.65 2.50 -5.81
N HIS A 215 9.70 3.40 -6.80
CA HIS A 215 8.50 3.91 -7.47
C HIS A 215 7.86 2.82 -8.31
N VAL A 216 8.68 2.07 -9.01
CA VAL A 216 8.31 0.87 -9.77
C VAL A 216 9.20 -0.30 -9.38
N ALA A 217 8.59 -1.45 -9.09
CA ALA A 217 9.29 -2.71 -8.81
C ALA A 217 8.53 -3.90 -9.40
N LEU A 218 9.28 -4.96 -9.77
CA LEU A 218 8.74 -6.24 -10.17
C LEU A 218 8.74 -7.19 -8.97
N PHE A 219 7.72 -8.03 -8.89
CA PHE A 219 7.51 -8.97 -7.78
C PHE A 219 7.37 -10.38 -8.32
N PRO A 220 8.47 -11.18 -8.38
CA PRO A 220 8.39 -12.62 -8.59
C PRO A 220 7.49 -13.25 -7.52
N ASN A 221 6.50 -14.04 -7.93
CA ASN A 221 5.60 -14.68 -6.96
C ASN A 221 6.18 -16.03 -6.51
N LEU A 222 6.78 -16.07 -5.32
CA LEU A 222 7.36 -17.28 -4.74
C LEU A 222 6.30 -18.34 -4.34
N ASN A 223 5.03 -17.94 -4.35
CA ASN A 223 3.89 -18.83 -4.07
C ASN A 223 3.04 -19.15 -5.31
N VAL A 224 3.64 -19.06 -6.51
CA VAL A 224 2.94 -19.43 -7.75
C VAL A 224 2.58 -20.91 -7.76
N ASP A 225 1.37 -21.24 -8.27
CA ASP A 225 0.84 -22.60 -8.25
C ASP A 225 1.57 -23.57 -9.21
N ASP A 226 2.11 -23.07 -10.33
CA ASP A 226 2.87 -23.87 -11.28
C ASP A 226 4.19 -24.35 -10.63
N PRO A 227 4.40 -25.68 -10.53
CA PRO A 227 5.53 -26.23 -9.78
C PRO A 227 6.89 -25.94 -10.43
N VAL A 228 6.96 -25.75 -11.75
CA VAL A 228 8.20 -25.37 -12.45
C VAL A 228 8.51 -23.90 -12.17
N TRP A 229 7.55 -23.04 -12.38
CA TRP A 229 7.70 -21.63 -12.05
C TRP A 229 7.95 -21.38 -10.57
N SER A 230 7.33 -22.15 -9.68
CA SER A 230 7.60 -22.06 -8.23
C SER A 230 9.07 -22.32 -7.92
N LYS A 231 9.69 -23.34 -8.51
CA LYS A 231 11.12 -23.61 -8.35
C LYS A 231 11.98 -22.47 -8.92
N MET A 232 11.63 -21.96 -10.11
CA MET A 232 12.34 -20.86 -10.74
C MET A 232 12.28 -19.60 -9.88
N MET A 233 11.07 -19.17 -9.47
CA MET A 233 10.88 -17.95 -8.66
C MET A 233 11.52 -18.04 -7.27
N ARG A 234 11.68 -19.24 -6.72
CA ARG A 234 12.33 -19.48 -5.42
C ARG A 234 13.86 -19.58 -5.51
N ASP A 235 14.42 -19.85 -6.67
CA ASP A 235 15.88 -19.84 -6.88
C ASP A 235 16.41 -18.41 -6.92
N VAL A 236 17.30 -18.06 -6.01
CA VAL A 236 17.87 -16.72 -5.94
C VAL A 236 18.64 -16.35 -7.19
N ARG A 237 19.31 -17.33 -7.84
CA ARG A 237 20.07 -17.11 -9.07
C ARG A 237 19.16 -16.61 -10.18
N PHE A 238 17.97 -17.21 -10.31
CA PHE A 238 16.98 -16.77 -11.30
C PHE A 238 16.56 -15.31 -11.06
N ARG A 239 16.25 -14.94 -9.81
CA ARG A 239 15.84 -13.56 -9.48
C ARG A 239 16.99 -12.56 -9.70
N ARG A 240 18.25 -12.94 -9.43
CA ARG A 240 19.44 -12.14 -9.73
C ARG A 240 19.62 -11.94 -11.24
N ALA A 241 19.50 -13.00 -12.03
CA ALA A 241 19.56 -12.91 -13.49
C ALA A 241 18.48 -11.99 -14.06
N LEU A 242 17.23 -12.10 -13.55
CA LEU A 242 16.14 -11.18 -13.93
C LEU A 242 16.48 -9.72 -13.59
N SER A 243 17.11 -9.47 -12.44
CA SER A 243 17.47 -8.11 -12.02
C SER A 243 18.60 -7.51 -12.85
N LEU A 244 19.64 -8.30 -13.16
CA LEU A 244 20.75 -7.91 -14.03
C LEU A 244 20.31 -7.67 -15.48
N GLY A 245 19.23 -8.34 -15.91
CA GLY A 245 18.62 -8.14 -17.23
C GLY A 245 17.74 -6.89 -17.34
N VAL A 246 17.61 -6.05 -16.30
CA VAL A 246 16.81 -4.81 -16.37
C VAL A 246 17.71 -3.62 -16.69
N ASP A 247 17.54 -2.99 -17.84
CA ASP A 247 18.21 -1.73 -18.19
C ASP A 247 17.51 -0.55 -17.52
N ARG A 248 17.96 -0.26 -16.27
CA ARG A 248 17.43 0.84 -15.47
C ARG A 248 17.79 2.22 -16.01
N GLU A 249 18.93 2.31 -16.70
CA GLU A 249 19.41 3.57 -17.30
C GLU A 249 18.50 3.96 -18.47
N ALA A 250 18.26 3.05 -19.41
CA ALA A 250 17.34 3.30 -20.53
C ALA A 250 15.93 3.66 -20.04
N ILE A 251 15.41 3.00 -19.00
CA ILE A 251 14.12 3.31 -18.39
C ILE A 251 14.15 4.71 -17.78
N ASN A 252 15.19 5.06 -17.00
CA ASN A 252 15.31 6.36 -16.34
C ASN A 252 15.39 7.50 -17.36
N GLU A 253 16.21 7.35 -18.40
CA GLU A 253 16.34 8.36 -19.44
C GLU A 253 15.05 8.56 -20.23
N SER A 254 14.42 7.45 -20.66
CA SER A 254 13.24 7.51 -21.52
C SER A 254 11.98 8.02 -20.82
N LEU A 255 11.75 7.63 -19.55
CA LEU A 255 10.49 7.90 -18.85
C LEU A 255 10.62 8.92 -17.73
N PHE A 256 11.82 9.10 -17.17
CA PHE A 256 12.06 9.96 -15.99
C PHE A 256 13.13 11.05 -16.23
N PHE A 257 13.51 11.27 -17.49
CA PHE A 257 14.44 12.33 -17.90
C PHE A 257 15.83 12.25 -17.22
N GLY A 258 16.25 11.05 -16.82
CA GLY A 258 17.50 10.82 -16.08
C GLY A 258 17.49 11.32 -14.63
N LEU A 259 16.32 11.73 -14.09
CA LEU A 259 16.21 12.44 -12.81
C LEU A 259 15.85 11.51 -11.62
N ALA A 260 15.53 10.25 -11.90
CA ALA A 260 15.18 9.30 -10.86
C ALA A 260 16.42 8.56 -10.30
N LEU A 261 16.27 7.96 -9.13
CA LEU A 261 17.26 7.06 -8.55
C LEU A 261 17.05 5.65 -9.12
N MET A 262 18.12 5.02 -9.60
CA MET A 262 18.11 3.65 -10.08
C MET A 262 18.57 2.68 -8.98
N GLY A 263 18.02 1.49 -8.96
CA GLY A 263 18.49 0.44 -8.05
C GLY A 263 17.38 -0.40 -7.43
N ASN A 264 17.77 -1.17 -6.42
CA ASN A 264 16.88 -2.07 -5.71
C ASN A 264 15.77 -1.36 -4.93
N ASN A 265 14.73 -2.13 -4.61
CA ASN A 265 13.67 -1.73 -3.72
C ASN A 265 14.16 -1.72 -2.26
N THR A 266 14.64 -0.58 -1.79
CA THR A 266 15.29 -0.42 -0.48
C THR A 266 15.04 0.97 0.11
N MET A 267 15.72 1.33 1.19
CA MET A 267 15.65 2.68 1.79
C MET A 267 16.24 3.73 0.85
N LEU A 268 15.65 4.91 0.87
CA LEU A 268 16.14 6.09 0.14
C LEU A 268 17.27 6.79 0.89
N PRO A 269 18.09 7.61 0.22
CA PRO A 269 19.23 8.32 0.83
C PRO A 269 18.88 9.18 2.06
N ASP A 270 17.65 9.66 2.17
CA ASP A 270 17.17 10.43 3.34
C ASP A 270 16.89 9.57 4.58
N SER A 271 16.84 8.25 4.45
CA SER A 271 16.66 7.35 5.59
C SER A 271 17.98 7.14 6.35
N PRO A 272 17.99 7.16 7.68
CA PRO A 272 19.17 6.78 8.45
C PRO A 272 19.54 5.29 8.30
N LEU A 273 18.68 4.49 7.69
CA LEU A 273 18.90 3.07 7.39
C LEU A 273 19.44 2.85 5.97
N PHE A 274 19.61 3.91 5.19
CA PHE A 274 20.13 3.82 3.82
C PHE A 274 21.56 3.29 3.81
N ARG A 275 21.84 2.40 2.86
CA ARG A 275 23.18 2.02 2.45
C ARG A 275 23.21 1.83 0.95
N GLU A 276 24.20 2.41 0.32
CA GLU A 276 24.38 2.33 -1.14
C GLU A 276 24.55 0.89 -1.60
N GLU A 277 25.19 0.02 -0.81
CA GLU A 277 25.35 -1.40 -1.10
C GLU A 277 24.01 -2.12 -1.28
N TYR A 278 22.96 -1.78 -0.48
CA TYR A 278 21.64 -2.38 -0.64
C TYR A 278 20.94 -1.92 -1.91
N GLN A 279 21.21 -0.69 -2.34
CA GLN A 279 20.63 -0.12 -3.55
C GLN A 279 21.26 -0.71 -4.82
N LYS A 280 22.56 -0.97 -4.80
CA LYS A 280 23.33 -1.34 -6.00
C LYS A 280 23.51 -2.84 -6.23
N GLN A 281 23.40 -3.68 -5.18
CA GLN A 281 23.65 -5.11 -5.28
C GLN A 281 22.71 -5.78 -6.29
N TRP A 282 23.24 -6.42 -7.32
CA TRP A 282 22.51 -7.06 -8.42
C TRP A 282 21.61 -6.09 -9.22
N ALA A 283 21.90 -4.79 -9.21
CA ALA A 283 21.08 -3.75 -9.84
C ALA A 283 21.75 -3.11 -11.08
N GLU A 284 22.96 -3.45 -11.39
CA GLU A 284 23.62 -3.12 -12.65
C GLU A 284 22.91 -3.80 -13.83
N TYR A 285 23.03 -3.23 -15.02
CA TYR A 285 22.63 -3.87 -16.24
C TYR A 285 23.81 -4.70 -16.78
N ASP A 286 23.69 -6.02 -16.67
CA ASP A 286 24.72 -6.97 -17.11
C ASP A 286 24.05 -8.23 -17.70
N PRO A 287 23.61 -8.15 -18.97
CA PRO A 287 22.98 -9.28 -19.65
C PRO A 287 23.93 -10.46 -19.85
N ASP A 288 25.24 -10.22 -19.93
CA ASP A 288 26.23 -11.29 -20.06
C ASP A 288 26.29 -12.13 -18.78
N MET A 289 26.44 -11.49 -17.61
CA MET A 289 26.40 -12.18 -16.32
C MET A 289 25.03 -12.84 -16.09
N ALA A 290 23.93 -12.20 -16.50
CA ALA A 290 22.60 -12.81 -16.39
C ALA A 290 22.50 -14.11 -17.21
N ASN A 291 23.04 -14.12 -18.44
CA ASN A 291 23.13 -15.31 -19.28
C ASN A 291 24.00 -16.40 -18.65
N GLU A 292 25.16 -16.06 -18.11
CA GLU A 292 26.02 -17.01 -17.39
C GLU A 292 25.29 -17.67 -16.23
N ILE A 293 24.60 -16.91 -15.41
CA ILE A 293 23.80 -17.43 -14.28
C ILE A 293 22.71 -18.39 -14.77
N LEU A 294 21.98 -18.03 -15.84
CA LEU A 294 20.93 -18.89 -16.40
C LEU A 294 21.51 -20.18 -17.00
N ASP A 295 22.70 -20.11 -17.63
CA ASP A 295 23.40 -21.28 -18.15
C ASP A 295 23.87 -22.19 -17.01
N GLU A 296 24.41 -21.66 -15.91
CA GLU A 296 24.76 -22.43 -14.70
C GLU A 296 23.56 -23.11 -14.05
N MET A 297 22.35 -22.56 -14.22
CA MET A 297 21.10 -23.19 -13.80
C MET A 297 20.64 -24.32 -14.73
N GLY A 298 21.36 -24.56 -15.84
CA GLY A 298 21.04 -25.59 -16.85
C GLY A 298 20.00 -25.15 -17.87
N LEU A 299 19.74 -23.86 -18.01
CA LEU A 299 18.75 -23.28 -18.92
C LEU A 299 19.39 -22.92 -20.27
N THR A 300 20.14 -23.84 -20.84
CA THR A 300 20.98 -23.63 -22.05
C THR A 300 20.29 -23.95 -23.38
N LYS A 301 19.02 -24.39 -23.35
CA LYS A 301 18.25 -24.72 -24.54
C LYS A 301 17.34 -23.58 -24.95
N TYR A 302 17.20 -23.36 -26.24
CA TYR A 302 16.35 -22.33 -26.84
C TYR A 302 15.35 -22.94 -27.82
N ASN A 303 14.24 -22.27 -28.05
CA ASN A 303 13.34 -22.58 -29.16
C ASN A 303 13.76 -21.81 -30.46
N ASP A 304 12.94 -21.93 -31.51
CA ASP A 304 13.24 -21.28 -32.81
C ASP A 304 13.10 -19.73 -32.77
N ASP A 305 12.52 -19.18 -31.70
CA ASP A 305 12.34 -17.72 -31.47
C ASP A 305 13.40 -17.17 -30.49
N ASP A 306 14.50 -17.86 -30.26
CA ASP A 306 15.58 -17.52 -29.33
C ASP A 306 15.12 -17.36 -27.86
N ILE A 307 14.02 -18.01 -27.47
CA ILE A 307 13.53 -18.05 -26.11
C ILE A 307 14.07 -19.29 -25.39
N ARG A 308 14.67 -19.11 -24.21
CA ARG A 308 15.14 -20.22 -23.36
C ARG A 308 14.01 -21.17 -23.00
N LEU A 309 14.34 -22.45 -22.87
CA LEU A 309 13.40 -23.47 -22.43
C LEU A 309 13.51 -23.71 -20.93
N LEU A 310 12.36 -23.81 -20.27
CA LEU A 310 12.23 -24.29 -18.89
C LEU A 310 12.66 -25.77 -18.78
N PRO A 311 12.93 -26.31 -17.58
CA PRO A 311 13.29 -27.72 -17.38
C PRO A 311 12.28 -28.74 -17.91
N ASP A 312 11.01 -28.35 -18.07
CA ASP A 312 9.94 -29.18 -18.63
C ASP A 312 9.75 -29.01 -20.14
N GLY A 313 10.58 -28.19 -20.79
CA GLY A 313 10.57 -27.95 -22.24
C GLY A 313 9.62 -26.85 -22.70
N ARG A 314 8.85 -26.22 -21.83
CA ARG A 314 8.06 -25.02 -22.17
C ARG A 314 8.99 -23.83 -22.42
N PRO A 315 8.62 -22.88 -23.29
CA PRO A 315 9.39 -21.65 -23.46
C PRO A 315 9.33 -20.81 -22.17
N MET A 316 10.41 -20.07 -21.90
CA MET A 316 10.54 -19.17 -20.76
C MET A 316 9.77 -17.87 -21.03
N GLU A 317 8.46 -17.96 -20.88
CA GLU A 317 7.52 -16.87 -21.07
C GLU A 317 6.98 -16.40 -19.72
N ILE A 318 7.30 -15.16 -19.32
CA ILE A 318 6.86 -14.58 -18.06
C ILE A 318 5.68 -13.66 -18.32
N ILE A 319 4.56 -13.92 -17.66
CA ILE A 319 3.39 -13.05 -17.65
C ILE A 319 3.48 -12.13 -16.43
N ILE A 320 3.66 -10.83 -16.67
CA ILE A 320 3.61 -9.82 -15.61
C ILE A 320 2.22 -9.18 -15.56
N GLU A 321 1.55 -9.35 -14.43
CA GLU A 321 0.22 -8.81 -14.20
C GLU A 321 0.31 -7.38 -13.63
N THR A 322 -0.57 -6.49 -14.08
CA THR A 322 -0.72 -5.12 -13.61
C THR A 322 -2.18 -4.80 -13.32
N ALA A 323 -2.42 -3.84 -12.41
CA ALA A 323 -3.76 -3.36 -12.10
C ALA A 323 -4.38 -2.48 -13.20
N GLY A 324 -3.65 -2.13 -14.27
CA GLY A 324 -4.14 -1.39 -15.42
C GLY A 324 -4.62 0.04 -15.10
N GLU A 325 -4.11 0.66 -14.03
CA GLU A 325 -4.59 1.95 -13.55
C GLU A 325 -3.91 3.15 -14.23
N ASP A 326 -2.72 2.96 -14.76
CA ASP A 326 -1.94 3.95 -15.49
C ASP A 326 -1.15 3.29 -16.63
N THR A 327 -0.51 4.09 -17.47
CA THR A 327 0.32 3.61 -18.58
C THR A 327 1.79 3.48 -18.21
N GLU A 328 2.26 4.16 -17.16
CA GLU A 328 3.68 4.19 -16.77
C GLU A 328 4.23 2.78 -16.52
N GLN A 329 3.45 1.94 -15.81
CA GLN A 329 3.86 0.55 -15.58
C GLN A 329 3.97 -0.26 -16.88
N THR A 330 3.07 0.00 -17.85
CA THR A 330 3.13 -0.67 -19.15
C THR A 330 4.34 -0.21 -19.95
N ASP A 331 4.59 1.11 -19.97
CA ASP A 331 5.73 1.71 -20.67
C ASP A 331 7.07 1.18 -20.11
N VAL A 332 7.18 1.04 -18.78
CA VAL A 332 8.34 0.40 -18.12
C VAL A 332 8.47 -1.06 -18.53
N LEU A 333 7.36 -1.82 -18.55
CA LEU A 333 7.41 -3.24 -18.92
C LEU A 333 7.76 -3.49 -20.38
N GLU A 334 7.46 -2.58 -21.28
CA GLU A 334 7.89 -2.65 -22.69
C GLU A 334 9.43 -2.57 -22.79
N LEU A 335 10.07 -1.65 -22.08
CA LEU A 335 11.53 -1.55 -22.01
C LEU A 335 12.17 -2.77 -21.30
N VAL A 336 11.55 -3.28 -20.25
CA VAL A 336 12.00 -4.53 -19.59
C VAL A 336 11.89 -5.72 -20.55
N ALA A 337 10.84 -5.77 -21.39
CA ALA A 337 10.67 -6.85 -22.36
C ALA A 337 11.76 -6.84 -23.42
N GLU A 338 12.19 -5.67 -23.90
CA GLU A 338 13.31 -5.53 -24.83
C GLU A 338 14.62 -6.02 -24.20
N ALA A 339 14.93 -5.58 -22.97
CA ALA A 339 16.14 -5.99 -22.26
C ALA A 339 16.13 -7.50 -21.90
N TRP A 340 15.00 -8.05 -21.48
CA TRP A 340 14.89 -9.48 -21.15
C TRP A 340 14.97 -10.40 -22.37
N ALA A 341 14.68 -9.91 -23.58
CA ALA A 341 14.89 -10.66 -24.81
C ALA A 341 16.38 -10.99 -25.00
N GLU A 342 17.32 -10.14 -24.57
CA GLU A 342 18.76 -10.37 -24.65
C GLU A 342 19.24 -11.56 -23.78
N ILE A 343 18.44 -11.90 -22.76
CA ILE A 343 18.72 -13.06 -21.88
C ILE A 343 17.80 -14.26 -22.18
N GLY A 344 17.12 -14.24 -23.35
CA GLY A 344 16.27 -15.33 -23.82
C GLY A 344 14.96 -15.48 -23.07
N ILE A 345 14.42 -14.41 -22.50
CA ILE A 345 13.14 -14.40 -21.75
C ILE A 345 12.11 -13.54 -22.49
N LYS A 346 10.94 -14.12 -22.76
CA LYS A 346 9.81 -13.40 -23.35
C LYS A 346 8.86 -12.92 -22.28
N LEU A 347 8.57 -11.61 -22.27
CA LEU A 347 7.64 -11.00 -21.34
C LEU A 347 6.29 -10.72 -22.01
N TYR A 348 5.21 -11.05 -21.30
CA TYR A 348 3.84 -10.67 -21.65
C TYR A 348 3.23 -9.78 -20.59
N ILE A 349 2.64 -8.66 -21.00
CA ILE A 349 1.98 -7.72 -20.11
C ILE A 349 0.49 -8.07 -20.03
N LYS A 350 -0.03 -8.26 -18.80
CA LYS A 350 -1.43 -8.60 -18.58
C LYS A 350 -2.12 -7.59 -17.66
N PRO A 351 -2.70 -6.51 -18.21
CA PRO A 351 -3.48 -5.57 -17.43
C PRO A 351 -4.84 -6.18 -17.04
N SER A 352 -5.30 -5.88 -15.83
CA SER A 352 -6.62 -6.28 -15.35
C SER A 352 -7.16 -5.27 -14.34
N GLN A 353 -8.43 -5.39 -13.95
CA GLN A 353 -8.95 -4.58 -12.86
C GLN A 353 -8.28 -4.97 -11.53
N ARG A 354 -8.07 -4.00 -10.64
CA ARG A 354 -7.36 -4.17 -9.35
C ARG A 354 -7.83 -5.38 -8.54
N GLU A 355 -9.12 -5.62 -8.43
CA GLU A 355 -9.65 -6.76 -7.66
C GLU A 355 -9.34 -8.11 -8.34
N VAL A 356 -9.36 -8.16 -9.68
CA VAL A 356 -8.99 -9.36 -10.44
C VAL A 356 -7.48 -9.61 -10.30
N PHE A 357 -6.67 -8.57 -10.47
CA PHE A 357 -5.24 -8.60 -10.27
C PHE A 357 -4.87 -9.17 -8.89
N ARG A 358 -5.41 -8.58 -7.82
CA ARG A 358 -5.15 -9.04 -6.44
C ARG A 358 -5.54 -10.48 -6.22
N ASN A 359 -6.74 -10.87 -6.66
CA ASN A 359 -7.22 -12.24 -6.50
C ASN A 359 -6.30 -13.25 -7.18
N ARG A 360 -5.77 -12.93 -8.36
CA ARG A 360 -4.86 -13.80 -9.11
C ARG A 360 -3.49 -13.91 -8.45
N VAL A 361 -2.93 -12.79 -7.99
CA VAL A 361 -1.65 -12.79 -7.26
C VAL A 361 -1.79 -13.57 -5.96
N PHE A 362 -2.81 -13.28 -5.16
CA PHE A 362 -2.99 -13.86 -3.83
C PHE A 362 -3.33 -15.36 -3.87
N SER A 363 -3.93 -15.84 -4.94
CA SER A 363 -4.23 -17.26 -5.14
C SER A 363 -3.07 -18.06 -5.72
N GLY A 364 -1.95 -17.44 -6.13
CA GLY A 364 -0.81 -18.12 -6.76
C GLY A 364 -0.94 -18.29 -8.27
N GLN A 365 -1.95 -17.69 -8.91
CA GLN A 365 -2.16 -17.80 -10.37
C GLN A 365 -1.27 -16.87 -11.20
N ALA A 366 -0.78 -15.79 -10.61
CA ALA A 366 0.14 -14.86 -11.27
C ALA A 366 1.58 -15.32 -11.07
N GLN A 367 2.38 -15.36 -12.15
CA GLN A 367 3.80 -15.65 -12.11
C GLN A 367 4.59 -14.48 -11.49
N MET A 368 4.29 -13.29 -11.94
CA MET A 368 4.94 -12.05 -11.52
C MET A 368 3.95 -10.88 -11.60
N SER A 369 4.23 -9.84 -10.85
CA SER A 369 3.45 -8.60 -10.89
C SER A 369 4.35 -7.37 -10.85
N ILE A 370 3.81 -6.23 -11.29
CA ILE A 370 4.45 -4.92 -11.19
C ILE A 370 3.63 -4.04 -10.25
N TRP A 371 4.32 -3.35 -9.35
CA TRP A 371 3.73 -2.38 -8.42
C TRP A 371 4.80 -1.42 -7.89
N SER A 372 4.42 -0.52 -6.99
CA SER A 372 5.40 0.23 -6.21
C SER A 372 6.10 -0.67 -5.18
N GLY A 373 7.35 -0.35 -4.84
CA GLY A 373 8.14 -1.04 -3.81
C GLY A 373 7.72 -0.71 -2.39
N LEU A 374 8.67 -0.80 -1.45
CA LEU A 374 8.45 -0.51 -0.02
C LEU A 374 7.68 0.80 0.15
N GLU A 375 6.61 0.75 0.93
CA GLU A 375 5.72 1.89 1.10
C GLU A 375 6.44 3.08 1.77
N ASN A 376 7.35 2.82 2.70
CA ASN A 376 8.12 3.84 3.40
C ASN A 376 9.64 3.67 3.19
N GLY A 377 10.18 4.27 2.14
CA GLY A 377 11.62 4.30 1.84
C GLY A 377 12.42 5.28 2.71
N VAL A 378 11.78 6.08 3.57
CA VAL A 378 12.42 7.00 4.52
C VAL A 378 12.23 6.55 5.97
N ALA A 379 11.99 5.25 6.18
CA ALA A 379 11.80 4.67 7.50
C ALA A 379 13.02 4.90 8.42
N THR A 380 12.76 4.86 9.72
CA THR A 380 13.78 4.83 10.77
C THR A 380 13.74 3.50 11.49
N ALA A 381 14.69 3.23 12.36
CA ALA A 381 14.71 2.02 13.18
C ALA A 381 13.45 1.85 14.06
N GLU A 382 12.73 2.92 14.33
CA GLU A 382 11.48 2.91 15.09
C GLU A 382 10.24 2.62 14.23
N THR A 383 10.37 2.62 12.92
CA THR A 383 9.32 2.19 11.99
C THR A 383 9.26 0.66 11.94
N SER A 384 8.08 0.09 11.84
CA SER A 384 7.93 -1.38 11.74
C SER A 384 8.54 -1.93 10.45
N PRO A 385 9.42 -2.95 10.52
CA PRO A 385 9.98 -3.62 9.36
C PRO A 385 9.09 -4.74 8.80
N GLU A 386 7.84 -4.85 9.24
CA GLU A 386 6.94 -5.96 8.83
C GLU A 386 6.79 -6.11 7.33
N GLU A 387 6.95 -5.02 6.56
CA GLU A 387 6.90 -5.06 5.11
C GLU A 387 8.07 -5.86 4.49
N LEU A 388 9.18 -5.97 5.19
CA LEU A 388 10.34 -6.79 4.78
C LEU A 388 10.22 -8.28 5.14
N ALA A 389 9.15 -8.71 5.78
CA ALA A 389 8.94 -10.09 6.20
C ALA A 389 7.59 -10.62 5.68
N PRO A 390 7.41 -11.94 5.51
CA PRO A 390 6.15 -12.53 5.03
C PRO A 390 5.05 -12.46 6.10
N THR A 391 4.53 -11.26 6.34
CA THR A 391 3.62 -10.94 7.44
C THR A 391 2.22 -10.53 7.00
N ALA A 392 2.00 -10.32 5.69
CA ALA A 392 0.70 -9.91 5.16
C ALA A 392 0.43 -10.49 3.77
N GLN A 393 -0.82 -10.91 3.52
CA GLN A 393 -1.25 -11.45 2.22
C GLN A 393 -1.10 -10.43 1.08
N GLN A 394 -1.09 -9.14 1.39
CA GLN A 394 -0.96 -8.07 0.40
C GLN A 394 0.47 -7.95 -0.19
N GLN A 395 1.45 -8.64 0.36
CA GLN A 395 2.83 -8.66 -0.14
C GLN A 395 2.91 -9.56 -1.38
N LEU A 396 3.20 -8.94 -2.54
CA LEU A 396 3.02 -9.56 -3.85
C LEU A 396 4.01 -10.71 -4.14
N MET A 397 5.17 -10.72 -3.49
CA MET A 397 6.19 -11.74 -3.68
C MET A 397 5.90 -13.05 -2.93
N TRP A 398 5.10 -13.03 -1.86
CA TRP A 398 4.81 -14.21 -1.02
C TRP A 398 3.42 -14.20 -0.36
N PRO A 399 2.35 -14.00 -1.12
CA PRO A 399 1.01 -13.77 -0.58
C PRO A 399 0.48 -14.91 0.29
N LYS A 400 0.81 -16.18 -0.02
CA LYS A 400 0.35 -17.31 0.77
C LYS A 400 1.11 -17.45 2.09
N TRP A 401 2.39 -17.09 2.14
CA TRP A 401 3.17 -17.02 3.38
C TRP A 401 2.64 -15.91 4.28
N GLY A 402 2.35 -14.74 3.70
CA GLY A 402 1.71 -13.64 4.41
C GLY A 402 0.34 -14.02 4.95
N GLN A 403 -0.48 -14.74 4.17
CA GLN A 403 -1.78 -15.26 4.61
C GLN A 403 -1.63 -16.24 5.80
N TYR A 404 -0.64 -17.10 5.76
CA TYR A 404 -0.34 -18.00 6.87
C TYR A 404 -0.07 -17.22 8.16
N TYR A 405 0.73 -16.19 8.07
CA TYR A 405 1.03 -15.29 9.19
C TYR A 405 -0.22 -14.54 9.68
N ASP A 406 -0.96 -13.89 8.78
CA ASP A 406 -2.19 -13.13 9.09
C ASP A 406 -3.25 -13.98 9.79
N THR A 407 -3.37 -15.25 9.38
CA THR A 407 -4.37 -16.17 9.92
C THR A 407 -3.87 -17.03 11.08
N SER A 408 -2.66 -16.77 11.58
CA SER A 408 -2.02 -17.60 12.62
C SER A 408 -1.99 -19.09 12.27
N GLY A 409 -1.62 -19.40 11.02
CA GLY A 409 -1.48 -20.76 10.51
C GLY A 409 -2.77 -21.47 10.09
N LYS A 410 -3.92 -20.79 10.12
CA LYS A 410 -5.22 -21.39 9.75
C LYS A 410 -5.43 -21.48 8.24
N SER A 411 -4.74 -20.66 7.46
CA SER A 411 -4.85 -20.57 5.99
C SER A 411 -3.53 -20.09 5.41
N GLY A 412 -3.31 -20.32 4.12
CA GLY A 412 -2.03 -20.02 3.46
C GLY A 412 -1.03 -21.16 3.59
N GLU A 413 0.23 -20.86 3.36
CA GLU A 413 1.37 -21.79 3.39
C GLU A 413 2.44 -21.25 4.34
N ALA A 414 3.07 -22.11 5.15
CA ALA A 414 4.20 -21.71 5.99
C ALA A 414 5.42 -21.37 5.12
N PRO A 415 6.20 -20.30 5.44
CA PRO A 415 7.45 -20.04 4.75
C PRO A 415 8.41 -21.23 4.89
N ASP A 416 8.97 -21.69 3.78
CA ASP A 416 9.86 -22.85 3.72
C ASP A 416 11.30 -22.50 3.29
N LEU A 417 11.56 -21.23 2.92
CA LEU A 417 12.92 -20.74 2.67
C LEU A 417 13.56 -20.23 3.96
N PRO A 418 14.81 -20.62 4.26
CA PRO A 418 15.50 -20.21 5.51
C PRO A 418 15.53 -18.70 5.72
N GLU A 419 15.81 -17.92 4.66
CA GLU A 419 15.88 -16.46 4.74
C GLU A 419 14.49 -15.83 5.00
N ALA A 420 13.43 -16.39 4.43
CA ALA A 420 12.06 -15.94 4.70
C ALA A 420 11.63 -16.23 6.15
N GLN A 421 12.07 -17.37 6.70
CA GLN A 421 11.88 -17.72 8.10
C GLN A 421 12.68 -16.79 9.03
N GLU A 422 13.93 -16.45 8.65
CA GLU A 422 14.76 -15.48 9.37
C GLU A 422 14.08 -14.09 9.36
N LEU A 423 13.56 -13.62 8.22
CA LEU A 423 12.84 -12.36 8.13
C LEU A 423 11.62 -12.33 9.07
N ALA A 424 10.84 -13.40 9.12
CA ALA A 424 9.69 -13.51 10.02
C ALA A 424 10.11 -13.48 11.50
N ALA A 425 11.23 -14.14 11.84
CA ALA A 425 11.77 -14.13 13.20
C ALA A 425 12.29 -12.74 13.59
N LEU A 426 13.00 -12.06 12.69
CA LEU A 426 13.52 -10.70 12.90
C LEU A 426 12.39 -9.68 13.07
N ALA A 427 11.32 -9.77 12.28
CA ALA A 427 10.15 -8.92 12.45
C ALA A 427 9.49 -9.11 13.83
N LYS A 428 9.40 -10.36 14.28
CA LYS A 428 8.89 -10.67 15.62
C LYS A 428 9.84 -10.16 16.73
N GLU A 429 11.15 -10.30 16.56
CA GLU A 429 12.14 -9.80 17.52
C GLU A 429 12.07 -8.28 17.63
N TRP A 430 11.94 -7.57 16.48
CA TRP A 430 11.83 -6.12 16.47
C TRP A 430 10.69 -5.61 17.35
N MET A 431 9.55 -6.31 17.37
CA MET A 431 8.37 -5.95 18.18
C MET A 431 8.66 -5.92 19.70
N THR A 432 9.64 -6.68 20.16
CA THR A 432 10.02 -6.79 21.58
C THR A 432 11.34 -6.10 21.89
N ALA A 433 12.09 -5.65 20.88
CA ALA A 433 13.37 -4.98 21.04
C ALA A 433 13.18 -3.61 21.71
N SER A 434 13.69 -3.46 22.92
CA SER A 434 13.60 -2.23 23.70
C SER A 434 14.77 -1.25 23.46
N LYS A 435 15.87 -1.74 22.89
CA LYS A 435 17.08 -0.94 22.64
C LYS A 435 17.05 -0.41 21.20
N PRO A 436 17.14 0.92 20.98
CA PRO A 436 17.14 1.50 19.62
C PRO A 436 18.23 0.93 18.70
N GLY A 437 19.43 0.70 19.22
CA GLY A 437 20.54 0.09 18.46
C GLY A 437 20.19 -1.32 17.93
N ARG A 438 19.51 -2.14 18.75
CA ARG A 438 19.09 -3.48 18.31
C ARG A 438 18.05 -3.42 17.19
N ARG A 439 17.14 -2.46 17.22
CA ARG A 439 16.16 -2.25 16.14
C ARG A 439 16.84 -1.89 14.81
N ALA A 440 17.85 -1.02 14.86
CA ALA A 440 18.62 -0.67 13.67
C ALA A 440 19.40 -1.88 13.13
N GLU A 441 20.00 -2.71 14.00
CA GLU A 441 20.65 -3.96 13.58
C GLU A 441 19.69 -4.91 12.89
N ILE A 442 18.46 -5.07 13.42
CA ILE A 442 17.40 -5.90 12.81
C ILE A 442 17.05 -5.37 11.42
N TRP A 443 16.80 -4.07 11.29
CA TRP A 443 16.52 -3.44 10.01
C TRP A 443 17.64 -3.71 8.99
N HIS A 444 18.90 -3.47 9.37
CA HIS A 444 20.02 -3.70 8.46
C HIS A 444 20.17 -5.17 8.07
N ARG A 445 19.92 -6.10 8.98
CA ARG A 445 19.94 -7.53 8.63
C ARG A 445 18.83 -7.87 7.63
N MET A 446 17.61 -7.36 7.83
CA MET A 446 16.49 -7.60 6.90
C MET A 446 16.75 -6.96 5.53
N LEU A 447 17.26 -5.73 5.48
CA LEU A 447 17.63 -5.06 4.22
C LEU A 447 18.75 -5.80 3.49
N ALA A 448 19.76 -6.31 4.19
CA ALA A 448 20.84 -7.12 3.60
C ALA A 448 20.29 -8.42 2.99
N ILE A 449 19.34 -9.09 3.65
CA ILE A 449 18.68 -10.28 3.10
C ILE A 449 17.93 -9.93 1.80
N HIS A 450 17.17 -8.83 1.79
CA HIS A 450 16.46 -8.38 0.59
C HIS A 450 17.40 -8.04 -0.56
N ALA A 451 18.51 -7.34 -0.29
CA ALA A 451 19.51 -6.98 -1.29
C ALA A 451 20.19 -8.20 -1.88
N ASP A 452 20.44 -9.26 -1.08
CA ASP A 452 21.04 -10.50 -1.55
C ASP A 452 20.04 -11.39 -2.29
N GLN A 453 18.83 -11.56 -1.74
CA GLN A 453 17.83 -12.50 -2.22
C GLN A 453 16.96 -11.98 -3.37
N ILE A 454 16.95 -10.67 -3.62
CA ILE A 454 16.14 -10.03 -4.68
C ILE A 454 14.69 -10.55 -4.68
N TYR A 455 14.01 -10.47 -3.55
CA TYR A 455 12.59 -10.85 -3.45
C TYR A 455 11.67 -9.91 -4.23
N SER A 456 12.12 -8.69 -4.49
CA SER A 456 11.55 -7.74 -5.43
C SER A 456 12.66 -7.07 -6.23
N ILE A 457 12.41 -6.83 -7.52
CA ILE A 457 13.36 -6.19 -8.42
C ILE A 457 12.99 -4.72 -8.49
N GLY A 458 13.69 -3.86 -7.76
CA GLY A 458 13.52 -2.41 -7.87
C GLY A 458 14.02 -1.91 -9.22
N ILE A 459 13.33 -0.92 -9.76
CA ILE A 459 13.72 -0.30 -11.05
C ILE A 459 14.11 1.14 -10.80
N ILE A 460 13.13 1.98 -10.39
CA ILE A 460 13.26 3.42 -10.23
C ILE A 460 12.73 3.82 -8.85
N ALA A 461 13.39 4.78 -8.21
CA ALA A 461 12.99 5.40 -6.94
C ALA A 461 13.19 6.93 -6.99
N GLY A 462 12.81 7.64 -5.94
CA GLY A 462 13.07 9.09 -5.80
C GLY A 462 12.31 9.97 -6.79
N VAL A 463 11.29 9.44 -7.46
CA VAL A 463 10.46 10.18 -8.42
C VAL A 463 9.66 11.27 -7.69
N GLN A 464 9.43 12.39 -8.37
CA GLN A 464 8.64 13.49 -7.84
C GLN A 464 7.19 13.44 -8.33
N GLN A 465 6.26 13.71 -7.43
CA GLN A 465 4.83 13.79 -7.69
C GLN A 465 4.44 15.23 -8.01
N PRO A 466 3.89 15.50 -9.20
CA PRO A 466 3.26 16.79 -9.48
C PRO A 466 2.03 17.00 -8.60
N ILE A 467 1.95 18.20 -8.00
CA ILE A 467 0.80 18.65 -7.21
C ILE A 467 0.28 19.93 -7.83
N VAL A 468 -0.89 19.89 -8.43
CA VAL A 468 -1.56 21.09 -8.97
C VAL A 468 -2.30 21.79 -7.84
N VAL A 469 -1.99 23.08 -7.63
CA VAL A 469 -2.61 23.94 -6.60
C VAL A 469 -3.12 25.19 -7.27
N LYS A 470 -4.44 25.38 -7.31
CA LYS A 470 -5.07 26.54 -7.94
C LYS A 470 -4.74 27.84 -7.20
N HIS A 471 -4.57 28.94 -7.93
CA HIS A 471 -4.40 30.24 -7.33
C HIS A 471 -5.57 30.55 -6.39
N GLY A 472 -5.26 31.02 -5.20
CA GLY A 472 -6.28 31.24 -4.15
C GLY A 472 -6.42 30.09 -3.15
N VAL A 473 -5.96 28.87 -3.45
CA VAL A 473 -5.84 27.81 -2.42
C VAL A 473 -4.62 28.11 -1.58
N LYS A 474 -4.80 28.21 -0.28
CA LYS A 474 -3.76 28.59 0.68
C LYS A 474 -3.48 27.48 1.67
N ASN A 475 -2.33 27.56 2.29
CA ASN A 475 -1.84 26.66 3.33
C ASN A 475 -1.44 25.27 2.81
N VAL A 476 -1.32 25.09 1.49
CA VAL A 476 -0.72 23.90 0.89
C VAL A 476 0.80 24.11 0.86
N PRO A 477 1.62 23.26 1.48
CA PRO A 477 3.08 23.40 1.42
C PRO A 477 3.60 23.31 -0.01
N LYS A 478 4.61 24.14 -0.32
CA LYS A 478 5.27 24.10 -1.65
C LYS A 478 6.12 22.86 -1.84
N GLU A 479 6.69 22.33 -0.75
CA GLU A 479 7.50 21.12 -0.70
C GLU A 479 6.90 20.14 0.30
N GLY A 480 7.00 18.86 0.00
CA GLY A 480 6.45 17.83 0.86
C GLY A 480 6.75 16.41 0.38
N ILE A 481 6.17 15.46 1.09
CA ILE A 481 6.14 14.05 0.70
C ILE A 481 4.69 13.70 0.30
N TYR A 482 4.53 13.16 -0.90
CA TYR A 482 3.26 12.61 -1.35
C TYR A 482 3.35 11.09 -1.30
N ASN A 483 2.98 10.52 -0.16
CA ASN A 483 3.03 9.09 0.04
C ASN A 483 1.89 8.64 0.96
N TRP A 484 1.54 7.35 0.91
CA TRP A 484 0.56 6.82 1.84
C TRP A 484 1.18 6.68 3.24
N ASP A 485 2.32 6.00 3.36
CA ASP A 485 3.12 5.94 4.58
C ASP A 485 4.58 6.37 4.29
N PRO A 486 5.09 7.41 4.94
CA PRO A 486 4.39 8.30 5.86
C PRO A 486 3.49 9.29 5.11
N GLY A 487 2.40 9.72 5.76
CA GLY A 487 1.74 10.93 5.34
C GLY A 487 0.26 10.87 5.01
N ALA A 488 -0.32 9.71 4.72
CA ALA A 488 -1.69 9.60 4.21
C ALA A 488 -1.95 10.61 3.07
N HIS A 489 -1.02 10.69 2.11
CA HIS A 489 -0.96 11.68 1.03
C HIS A 489 -0.96 13.11 1.59
N PHE A 490 -2.08 13.83 1.56
CA PHE A 490 -2.20 15.16 2.14
C PHE A 490 -2.43 15.18 3.65
N GLY A 491 -2.67 14.02 4.28
CA GLY A 491 -3.15 13.93 5.68
C GLY A 491 -2.25 14.62 6.70
N ILE A 492 -0.91 14.43 6.60
CA ILE A 492 0.06 15.06 7.53
C ILE A 492 0.10 16.58 7.40
N TYR A 493 -0.32 17.14 6.26
CA TYR A 493 -0.36 18.57 6.01
C TYR A 493 -1.68 19.21 6.46
N ARG A 494 -2.55 18.43 7.09
CA ARG A 494 -3.79 18.90 7.70
C ARG A 494 -4.68 19.65 6.71
N PRO A 495 -5.28 18.97 5.71
CA PRO A 495 -6.15 19.62 4.72
C PRO A 495 -7.34 20.37 5.32
N ASP A 496 -7.72 20.03 6.56
CA ASP A 496 -8.71 20.76 7.34
C ASP A 496 -8.34 22.24 7.60
N THR A 497 -7.03 22.58 7.47
CA THR A 497 -6.52 23.95 7.58
C THR A 497 -6.34 24.66 6.23
N PHE A 498 -6.59 23.99 5.11
CA PHE A 498 -6.53 24.65 3.81
C PHE A 498 -7.73 25.58 3.65
N TRP A 499 -7.52 26.72 2.97
CA TRP A 499 -8.56 27.72 2.78
C TRP A 499 -8.49 28.38 1.42
N LEU A 500 -9.56 29.06 1.02
CA LEU A 500 -9.68 29.75 -0.25
C LEU A 500 -9.63 31.27 -0.03
N ASP A 501 -8.64 31.92 -0.63
CA ASP A 501 -8.54 33.36 -0.75
C ASP A 501 -9.40 33.78 -1.97
N ARG A 502 -10.53 34.41 -1.72
CA ARG A 502 -11.51 34.82 -2.74
C ARG A 502 -11.46 36.32 -2.97
#